data_2a228b08b6f9e6f5bc9b73cadbd1e743
#
_entry.id   2a228b08b6f9e6f5bc9b73cadbd1e743
#
_cell.length_a   1.000
_cell.length_b   1.000
_cell.length_c   1.000
_cell.angle_alpha   90.00
_cell.angle_beta   90.00
_cell.angle_gamma   90.00
#
_symmetry.space_group_name_H-M   'P 1'
#
loop_
_entity.id
_entity.type
_entity.pdbx_description
1 polymer ?
#
loop_
_entity_poly.entity_id
_entity_poly.type
_entity_poly.pdbx_seq_one_letter_code
_entity_poly.pdbx_strand_id
1 'polypeptide(L)'
;KGMHNVLGIPLWTPAMPKAYRVNLHNLQKVKEQPLKVVYFPSCINQTMGLPKESPVDQPLVDKMMSLLQKAGFEVIFPKNMDKLCCGTIWESKGMLDIADRKSAELEAALWEASEQGKYPVLCDQSPCLHRMRECIKKMKLYEPAEFIYTFLKDKLVFKPTDKPIAVHVTC
;
A
#
# COMPACT_ATOMS: atom_id res chain seq x y z
N LYS A 1 5.99 -33.54 -2.85
CA LYS A 1 4.79 -34.38 -3.03
C LYS A 1 4.56 -35.34 -1.85
N GLY A 2 5.61 -36.02 -1.30
CA GLY A 2 5.45 -36.97 -0.20
C GLY A 2 4.77 -36.40 1.05
N MET A 3 5.18 -35.23 1.55
CA MET A 3 4.58 -34.59 2.72
C MET A 3 3.13 -34.12 2.48
N HIS A 4 2.76 -33.75 1.25
CA HIS A 4 1.38 -33.42 0.89
C HIS A 4 0.47 -34.64 1.10
N ASN A 5 0.88 -35.81 0.62
CA ASN A 5 0.06 -37.02 0.69
C ASN A 5 -0.09 -37.56 2.12
N VAL A 6 0.87 -37.29 3.01
CA VAL A 6 0.87 -37.81 4.39
C VAL A 6 0.26 -36.80 5.37
N LEU A 7 0.52 -35.50 5.21
CA LEU A 7 0.18 -34.45 6.18
C LEU A 7 -0.87 -33.46 5.66
N GLY A 8 -1.34 -33.59 4.43
CA GLY A 8 -2.29 -32.66 3.83
C GLY A 8 -1.73 -31.25 3.62
N ILE A 9 -0.41 -31.08 3.68
CA ILE A 9 0.24 -29.77 3.50
C ILE A 9 0.00 -29.31 2.05
N PRO A 10 -0.42 -28.05 1.81
CA PRO A 10 -0.60 -27.51 0.46
C PRO A 10 0.65 -27.68 -0.40
N LEU A 11 0.45 -28.00 -1.67
CA LEU A 11 1.57 -28.06 -2.63
C LEU A 11 2.11 -26.65 -2.88
N TRP A 12 3.42 -26.50 -2.75
CA TRP A 12 4.08 -25.26 -3.17
C TRP A 12 4.04 -25.13 -4.70
N THR A 13 3.80 -23.90 -5.17
CA THR A 13 3.86 -23.56 -6.60
C THR A 13 4.76 -22.34 -6.80
N PRO A 14 5.40 -22.17 -7.99
CA PRO A 14 6.19 -20.98 -8.32
C PRO A 14 5.37 -19.68 -8.31
N ALA A 15 4.04 -19.79 -8.45
CA ALA A 15 3.13 -18.66 -8.38
C ALA A 15 2.91 -18.11 -6.97
N MET A 16 3.32 -18.83 -5.92
CA MET A 16 3.19 -18.33 -4.55
C MET A 16 4.15 -17.15 -4.33
N PRO A 17 3.66 -16.05 -3.73
CA PRO A 17 4.50 -14.92 -3.41
C PRO A 17 5.56 -15.30 -2.38
N LYS A 18 6.76 -14.73 -2.53
CA LYS A 18 7.81 -14.82 -1.51
C LYS A 18 7.44 -13.95 -0.31
N ALA A 19 7.96 -14.29 0.86
CA ALA A 19 7.90 -13.39 2.00
C ALA A 19 8.58 -12.05 1.65
N TYR A 20 7.96 -10.95 2.07
CA TYR A 20 8.47 -9.61 1.84
C TYR A 20 8.40 -8.80 3.14
N ARG A 21 9.29 -7.88 3.29
CA ARG A 21 9.25 -6.85 4.33
C ARG A 21 9.68 -5.53 3.72
N VAL A 22 8.93 -4.49 4.03
CA VAL A 22 9.23 -3.13 3.57
C VAL A 22 10.61 -2.72 4.09
N ASN A 23 11.49 -2.33 3.16
CA ASN A 23 12.82 -1.84 3.51
C ASN A 23 12.79 -0.34 3.76
N LEU A 24 12.74 0.04 5.04
CA LEU A 24 12.72 1.44 5.45
C LEU A 24 14.07 2.17 5.28
N HIS A 25 15.17 1.42 5.08
CA HIS A 25 16.51 2.01 4.91
C HIS A 25 16.71 2.67 3.52
N ASN A 26 15.88 2.31 2.55
CA ASN A 26 15.92 2.91 1.21
C ASN A 26 15.25 4.29 1.12
N LEU A 27 14.86 4.88 2.25
CA LEU A 27 14.35 6.24 2.30
C LEU A 27 15.50 7.22 2.04
N GLN A 28 15.64 7.68 0.80
CA GLN A 28 16.60 8.72 0.47
C GLN A 28 16.16 10.04 1.09
N LYS A 29 17.10 10.75 1.69
CA LYS A 29 16.87 12.15 2.09
C LYS A 29 16.64 12.97 0.82
N VAL A 30 15.43 13.45 0.65
CA VAL A 30 15.06 14.35 -0.44
C VAL A 30 15.48 15.78 -0.07
N LYS A 31 15.72 16.61 -1.09
CA LYS A 31 16.21 18.00 -1.05
C LYS A 31 15.59 18.85 0.07
N GLU A 32 16.21 19.99 0.35
CA GLU A 32 15.67 21.00 1.28
C GLU A 32 14.19 21.30 0.97
N GLN A 33 13.31 21.14 1.98
CA GLN A 33 11.85 21.31 1.91
C GLN A 33 11.13 20.35 0.93
N PRO A 34 11.18 19.02 1.13
CA PRO A 34 10.46 18.09 0.30
C PRO A 34 8.95 18.17 0.51
N LEU A 35 8.18 17.87 -0.54
CA LEU A 35 6.78 17.52 -0.38
C LEU A 35 6.68 16.22 0.42
N LYS A 36 5.72 16.12 1.34
CA LYS A 36 5.58 14.96 2.21
C LYS A 36 4.31 14.18 1.90
N VAL A 37 4.40 12.88 2.00
CA VAL A 37 3.27 11.96 1.88
C VAL A 37 3.37 10.86 2.91
N VAL A 38 2.27 10.55 3.58
CA VAL A 38 2.18 9.34 4.42
C VAL A 38 1.78 8.19 3.52
N TYR A 39 2.62 7.17 3.43
CA TYR A 39 2.31 5.98 2.67
C TYR A 39 1.97 4.82 3.62
N PHE A 40 0.76 4.31 3.49
CA PHE A 40 0.27 3.13 4.17
C PHE A 40 0.07 2.00 3.15
N PRO A 41 1.09 1.17 2.91
CA PRO A 41 0.91 -0.03 2.11
C PRO A 41 0.00 -1.01 2.84
N SER A 42 -0.86 -1.69 2.11
CA SER A 42 -1.74 -2.70 2.67
C SER A 42 -0.97 -3.84 3.34
N CYS A 43 -1.58 -4.53 4.29
CA CYS A 43 -0.94 -5.65 4.98
C CYS A 43 -0.48 -6.76 4.02
N ILE A 44 -1.19 -6.97 2.91
CA ILE A 44 -0.80 -7.90 1.86
C ILE A 44 0.50 -7.43 1.20
N ASN A 45 0.57 -6.17 0.78
CA ASN A 45 1.75 -5.62 0.11
C ASN A 45 2.95 -5.45 1.05
N GLN A 46 2.71 -5.39 2.37
CA GLN A 46 3.79 -5.40 3.37
C GLN A 46 4.43 -6.78 3.57
N THR A 47 3.71 -7.86 3.29
CA THR A 47 4.12 -9.22 3.65
C THR A 47 4.33 -10.15 2.46
N MET A 48 3.68 -9.87 1.33
CA MET A 48 3.74 -10.68 0.12
C MET A 48 4.54 -9.96 -0.97
N GLY A 49 5.69 -10.52 -1.30
CA GLY A 49 6.53 -10.08 -2.41
C GLY A 49 6.15 -10.74 -3.73
N LEU A 50 7.09 -10.74 -4.66
CA LEU A 50 6.88 -11.30 -5.97
C LEU A 50 6.95 -12.84 -5.96
N PRO A 51 6.17 -13.53 -6.80
CA PRO A 51 6.36 -14.96 -7.06
C PRO A 51 7.71 -15.21 -7.74
N LYS A 52 8.18 -16.46 -7.73
CA LYS A 52 9.49 -16.83 -8.27
C LYS A 52 9.64 -16.49 -9.77
N GLU A 53 8.56 -16.64 -10.53
CA GLU A 53 8.52 -16.43 -12.00
C GLU A 53 7.78 -15.13 -12.35
N SER A 54 7.92 -14.11 -11.50
CA SER A 54 7.28 -12.81 -11.77
C SER A 54 7.88 -12.13 -12.99
N PRO A 55 7.05 -11.60 -13.91
CA PRO A 55 7.52 -10.79 -15.03
C PRO A 55 8.00 -9.40 -14.61
N VAL A 56 7.79 -9.02 -13.35
CA VAL A 56 8.25 -7.74 -12.78
C VAL A 56 9.37 -7.99 -11.78
N ASP A 57 10.24 -7.03 -11.64
CA ASP A 57 11.50 -7.09 -10.88
C ASP A 57 11.39 -6.57 -9.45
N GLN A 58 10.37 -5.75 -9.14
CA GLN A 58 10.20 -5.10 -7.85
C GLN A 58 8.78 -5.26 -7.30
N PRO A 59 8.64 -5.46 -5.97
CA PRO A 59 7.35 -5.40 -5.29
C PRO A 59 6.67 -4.03 -5.45
N LEU A 60 5.34 -4.02 -5.31
CA LEU A 60 4.55 -2.79 -5.48
C LEU A 60 5.00 -1.66 -4.55
N VAL A 61 5.30 -1.99 -3.29
CA VAL A 61 5.76 -1.00 -2.30
C VAL A 61 7.04 -0.32 -2.75
N ASP A 62 8.03 -1.09 -3.23
CA ASP A 62 9.31 -0.55 -3.70
C ASP A 62 9.13 0.33 -4.95
N LYS A 63 8.25 -0.07 -5.87
CA LYS A 63 7.89 0.74 -7.05
C LYS A 63 7.23 2.05 -6.66
N MET A 64 6.28 2.00 -5.71
CA MET A 64 5.60 3.20 -5.23
C MET A 64 6.57 4.15 -4.53
N MET A 65 7.43 3.64 -3.66
CA MET A 65 8.47 4.44 -3.02
C MET A 65 9.39 5.12 -4.05
N SER A 66 9.87 4.34 -5.04
CA SER A 66 10.73 4.87 -6.11
C SER A 66 10.03 5.96 -6.92
N LEU A 67 8.74 5.80 -7.21
CA LEU A 67 7.94 6.78 -7.93
C LEU A 67 7.78 8.09 -7.14
N LEU A 68 7.42 7.99 -5.86
CA LEU A 68 7.24 9.13 -4.96
C LEU A 68 8.56 9.91 -4.79
N GLN A 69 9.67 9.20 -4.58
CA GLN A 69 11.00 9.82 -4.45
C GLN A 69 11.44 10.52 -5.74
N LYS A 70 11.21 9.91 -6.91
CA LYS A 70 11.47 10.55 -8.21
C LYS A 70 10.68 11.84 -8.40
N ALA A 71 9.46 11.89 -7.87
CA ALA A 71 8.62 13.09 -7.90
C ALA A 71 8.97 14.11 -6.80
N GLY A 72 10.01 13.88 -5.99
CA GLY A 72 10.49 14.78 -4.96
C GLY A 72 9.73 14.71 -3.64
N PHE A 73 9.00 13.60 -3.39
CA PHE A 73 8.32 13.38 -2.12
C PHE A 73 9.20 12.67 -1.10
N GLU A 74 9.17 13.17 0.13
CA GLU A 74 9.58 12.42 1.32
C GLU A 74 8.45 11.49 1.73
N VAL A 75 8.75 10.20 1.81
CA VAL A 75 7.77 9.17 2.20
C VAL A 75 7.84 8.94 3.70
N ILE A 76 6.73 9.11 4.38
CA ILE A 76 6.57 8.86 5.81
C ILE A 76 5.75 7.59 5.99
N PHE A 77 6.23 6.67 6.79
CA PHE A 77 5.45 5.50 7.21
C PHE A 77 4.88 5.69 8.62
N PRO A 78 3.65 5.27 8.88
CA PRO A 78 3.11 5.31 10.24
C PRO A 78 3.91 4.37 11.17
N LYS A 79 4.04 4.73 12.43
CA LYS A 79 4.70 3.90 13.45
C LYS A 79 3.99 2.55 13.59
N ASN A 80 4.74 1.49 13.82
CA ASN A 80 4.23 0.12 13.99
C ASN A 80 3.34 -0.34 12.80
N MET A 81 3.67 0.09 11.59
CA MET A 81 2.92 -0.17 10.37
C MET A 81 2.56 -1.65 10.19
N ASP A 82 3.46 -2.54 10.58
CA ASP A 82 3.31 -4.00 10.52
C ASP A 82 2.17 -4.56 11.40
N LYS A 83 1.68 -3.78 12.37
CA LYS A 83 0.57 -4.12 13.26
C LYS A 83 -0.74 -3.43 12.91
N LEU A 84 -0.71 -2.50 11.97
CA LEU A 84 -1.86 -1.72 11.56
C LEU A 84 -2.70 -2.47 10.52
N CYS A 85 -4.02 -2.29 10.59
CA CYS A 85 -4.96 -2.89 9.66
C CYS A 85 -6.14 -1.94 9.43
N CYS A 86 -6.62 -1.85 8.18
CA CYS A 86 -7.82 -1.06 7.85
C CYS A 86 -9.13 -1.63 8.39
N GLY A 87 -9.14 -2.89 8.84
CA GLY A 87 -10.34 -3.55 9.36
C GLY A 87 -11.13 -4.37 8.34
N THR A 88 -10.95 -4.18 7.04
CA THR A 88 -11.74 -4.82 5.96
C THR A 88 -11.83 -6.34 6.10
N ILE A 89 -10.75 -7.02 6.47
CA ILE A 89 -10.74 -8.49 6.62
C ILE A 89 -11.67 -8.95 7.75
N TRP A 90 -11.80 -8.16 8.82
CA TRP A 90 -12.66 -8.47 9.95
C TRP A 90 -14.12 -8.18 9.63
N GLU A 91 -14.37 -7.04 8.97
CA GLU A 91 -15.68 -6.66 8.48
C GLU A 91 -16.26 -7.70 7.52
N SER A 92 -15.48 -8.17 6.55
CA SER A 92 -15.91 -9.20 5.58
C SER A 92 -16.29 -10.54 6.24
N LYS A 93 -15.95 -10.73 7.50
CA LYS A 93 -16.30 -11.90 8.33
C LYS A 93 -17.38 -11.58 9.37
N GLY A 94 -18.01 -10.40 9.33
CA GLY A 94 -19.02 -9.96 10.28
C GLY A 94 -18.50 -9.59 11.67
N MET A 95 -17.18 -9.44 11.84
CA MET A 95 -16.54 -9.10 13.11
C MET A 95 -16.37 -7.57 13.22
N LEU A 96 -17.50 -6.85 13.27
CA LEU A 96 -17.52 -5.38 13.18
C LEU A 96 -16.77 -4.70 14.33
N ASP A 97 -16.91 -5.17 15.56
CA ASP A 97 -16.22 -4.59 16.74
C ASP A 97 -14.69 -4.62 16.58
N ILE A 98 -14.17 -5.72 16.00
CA ILE A 98 -12.74 -5.85 15.74
C ILE A 98 -12.36 -4.95 14.59
N ALA A 99 -13.16 -4.90 13.52
CA ALA A 99 -12.94 -4.07 12.35
C ALA A 99 -12.85 -2.59 12.74
N ASP A 100 -13.78 -2.10 13.53
CA ASP A 100 -13.87 -0.70 13.99
C ASP A 100 -12.68 -0.34 14.88
N ARG A 101 -12.33 -1.22 15.83
CA ARG A 101 -11.13 -1.03 16.65
C ARG A 101 -9.87 -0.93 15.83
N LYS A 102 -9.71 -1.81 14.80
CA LYS A 102 -8.55 -1.76 13.88
C LYS A 102 -8.53 -0.50 13.03
N SER A 103 -9.67 -0.05 12.56
CA SER A 103 -9.79 1.23 11.83
C SER A 103 -9.40 2.42 12.73
N ALA A 104 -9.81 2.43 14.00
CA ALA A 104 -9.47 3.48 14.96
C ALA A 104 -7.97 3.50 15.30
N GLU A 105 -7.35 2.32 15.50
CA GLU A 105 -5.91 2.20 15.69
C GLU A 105 -5.14 2.76 14.47
N LEU A 106 -5.60 2.45 13.26
CA LEU A 106 -5.02 2.97 12.03
C LEU A 106 -5.21 4.48 11.89
N GLU A 107 -6.42 5.00 12.17
CA GLU A 107 -6.70 6.44 12.14
C GLU A 107 -5.73 7.21 13.04
N ALA A 108 -5.54 6.75 14.28
CA ALA A 108 -4.64 7.40 15.23
C ALA A 108 -3.19 7.44 14.72
N ALA A 109 -2.69 6.32 14.18
CA ALA A 109 -1.34 6.25 13.66
C ALA A 109 -1.13 7.12 12.41
N LEU A 110 -2.12 7.18 11.52
CA LEU A 110 -2.07 8.03 10.33
C LEU A 110 -2.19 9.51 10.68
N TRP A 111 -3.00 9.85 11.68
CA TRP A 111 -3.16 11.21 12.19
C TRP A 111 -1.84 11.76 12.73
N GLU A 112 -1.11 10.95 13.51
CA GLU A 112 0.21 11.30 14.00
C GLU A 112 1.20 11.45 12.84
N ALA A 113 1.27 10.45 11.95
CA ALA A 113 2.22 10.43 10.83
C ALA A 113 1.99 11.57 9.83
N SER A 114 0.74 12.00 9.64
CA SER A 114 0.38 13.09 8.72
C SER A 114 0.50 14.49 9.33
N GLU A 115 1.06 14.63 10.52
CA GLU A 115 1.03 15.88 11.27
C GLU A 115 -0.39 16.48 11.34
N GLN A 116 -1.31 15.69 11.87
CA GLN A 116 -2.73 16.06 12.06
C GLN A 116 -3.47 16.34 10.73
N GLY A 117 -3.19 15.55 9.71
CA GLY A 117 -3.84 15.64 8.40
C GLY A 117 -3.24 16.70 7.47
N LYS A 118 -2.09 17.28 7.84
CA LYS A 118 -1.36 18.23 7.00
C LYS A 118 -0.84 17.60 5.72
N TYR A 119 -0.36 16.34 5.80
CA TYR A 119 0.14 15.61 4.65
C TYR A 119 -0.91 14.65 4.11
N PRO A 120 -1.01 14.48 2.78
CA PRO A 120 -1.90 13.49 2.18
C PRO A 120 -1.48 12.08 2.56
N VAL A 121 -2.46 11.19 2.68
CA VAL A 121 -2.25 9.77 2.97
C VAL A 121 -2.52 8.96 1.71
N LEU A 122 -1.57 8.13 1.31
CA LEU A 122 -1.65 7.22 0.18
C LEU A 122 -1.81 5.79 0.68
N CYS A 123 -2.84 5.07 0.20
CA CYS A 123 -3.04 3.64 0.41
C CYS A 123 -3.08 2.92 -0.94
N ASP A 124 -2.37 1.80 -1.05
CA ASP A 124 -2.16 1.08 -2.31
C ASP A 124 -3.17 -0.03 -2.60
N GLN A 125 -4.23 -0.14 -1.82
CA GLN A 125 -5.23 -1.20 -1.95
C GLN A 125 -6.65 -0.63 -1.87
N SER A 126 -7.41 -0.73 -2.96
CA SER A 126 -8.75 -0.14 -3.07
C SER A 126 -9.74 -0.61 -1.99
N PRO A 127 -9.88 -1.91 -1.65
CA PRO A 127 -10.75 -2.33 -0.56
C PRO A 127 -10.37 -1.75 0.79
N CYS A 128 -9.06 -1.66 1.08
CA CYS A 128 -8.58 -1.01 2.31
C CYS A 128 -8.94 0.48 2.31
N LEU A 129 -8.70 1.16 1.20
CA LEU A 129 -9.00 2.59 1.06
C LEU A 129 -10.49 2.88 1.17
N HIS A 130 -11.34 2.01 0.60
CA HIS A 130 -12.79 2.15 0.72
C HIS A 130 -13.22 2.18 2.18
N ARG A 131 -12.85 1.15 2.94
CA ARG A 131 -13.11 1.11 4.38
C ARG A 131 -12.51 2.30 5.14
N MET A 132 -11.27 2.65 4.84
CA MET A 132 -10.63 3.82 5.46
C MET A 132 -11.43 5.10 5.19
N ARG A 133 -11.94 5.30 3.99
CA ARG A 133 -12.78 6.46 3.65
C ARG A 133 -14.13 6.47 4.37
N GLU A 134 -14.66 5.31 4.72
CA GLU A 134 -15.88 5.21 5.54
C GLU A 134 -15.64 5.60 7.00
N CYS A 135 -14.53 5.17 7.58
CA CYS A 135 -14.23 5.35 9.01
C CYS A 135 -13.42 6.61 9.30
N ILE A 136 -12.50 7.02 8.44
CA ILE A 136 -11.55 8.12 8.64
C ILE A 136 -11.99 9.36 7.85
N LYS A 137 -12.49 10.37 8.53
CA LYS A 137 -12.99 11.62 7.90
C LYS A 137 -12.06 12.83 8.06
N LYS A 138 -11.09 12.73 8.97
CA LYS A 138 -10.22 13.87 9.34
C LYS A 138 -9.05 14.10 8.40
N MET A 139 -8.76 13.15 7.51
CA MET A 139 -7.59 13.18 6.64
C MET A 139 -7.98 12.97 5.18
N LYS A 140 -7.15 13.50 4.27
CA LYS A 140 -7.30 13.26 2.83
C LYS A 140 -6.59 11.96 2.45
N LEU A 141 -7.38 10.99 2.02
CA LEU A 141 -6.93 9.65 1.65
C LEU A 141 -7.00 9.48 0.14
N TYR A 142 -5.93 8.98 -0.46
CA TYR A 142 -5.78 8.81 -1.91
C TYR A 142 -5.44 7.38 -2.29
N GLU A 143 -5.96 6.94 -3.41
CA GLU A 143 -5.45 5.76 -4.11
C GLU A 143 -4.27 6.13 -5.03
N PRO A 144 -3.49 5.15 -5.54
CA PRO A 144 -2.32 5.43 -6.36
C PRO A 144 -2.61 6.24 -7.62
N ALA A 145 -3.65 5.89 -8.39
CA ALA A 145 -3.97 6.59 -9.63
C ALA A 145 -4.41 8.05 -9.37
N GLU A 146 -5.26 8.26 -8.37
CA GLU A 146 -5.71 9.58 -7.94
C GLU A 146 -4.54 10.43 -7.43
N PHE A 147 -3.64 9.84 -6.63
CA PHE A 147 -2.46 10.54 -6.11
C PHE A 147 -1.51 10.94 -7.24
N ILE A 148 -1.23 10.02 -8.17
CA ILE A 148 -0.38 10.29 -9.33
C ILE A 148 -0.96 11.41 -10.17
N TYR A 149 -2.23 11.35 -10.48
CA TYR A 149 -2.91 12.38 -11.26
C TYR A 149 -2.89 13.74 -10.56
N THR A 150 -3.17 13.77 -9.26
CA THR A 150 -3.30 15.02 -8.51
C THR A 150 -1.95 15.69 -8.22
N PHE A 151 -0.92 14.91 -7.90
CA PHE A 151 0.32 15.47 -7.35
C PHE A 151 1.57 15.20 -8.20
N LEU A 152 1.56 14.18 -9.07
CA LEU A 152 2.76 13.73 -9.75
C LEU A 152 2.76 14.01 -11.26
N LYS A 153 1.60 14.20 -11.88
CA LYS A 153 1.50 14.33 -13.35
C LYS A 153 2.42 15.41 -13.94
N ASP A 154 2.55 16.55 -13.25
CA ASP A 154 3.34 17.69 -13.68
C ASP A 154 4.81 17.64 -13.18
N LYS A 155 5.16 16.62 -12.39
CA LYS A 155 6.50 16.42 -11.81
C LYS A 155 7.27 15.30 -12.48
N LEU A 156 6.59 14.49 -13.27
CA LEU A 156 7.15 13.32 -13.93
C LEU A 156 6.94 13.41 -15.44
N VAL A 157 7.91 12.92 -16.17
CA VAL A 157 7.80 12.75 -17.63
C VAL A 157 7.33 11.32 -17.90
N PHE A 158 6.09 11.20 -18.38
CA PHE A 158 5.52 9.92 -18.76
C PHE A 158 5.88 9.61 -20.22
N LYS A 159 6.37 8.39 -20.45
CA LYS A 159 6.58 7.92 -21.82
C LYS A 159 5.25 7.37 -22.36
N PRO A 160 4.76 7.85 -23.49
CA PRO A 160 3.58 7.28 -24.12
C PRO A 160 3.81 5.81 -24.48
N THR A 161 2.75 5.04 -24.55
CA THR A 161 2.77 3.67 -25.03
C THR A 161 1.72 3.49 -26.13
N ASP A 162 2.09 2.83 -27.21
CA ASP A 162 1.18 2.47 -28.28
C ASP A 162 0.47 1.13 -28.03
N LYS A 163 0.76 0.49 -26.89
CA LYS A 163 0.14 -0.77 -26.52
C LYS A 163 -1.28 -0.52 -26.00
N PRO A 164 -2.27 -1.29 -26.45
CA PRO A 164 -3.63 -1.20 -25.93
C PRO A 164 -3.65 -1.56 -24.45
N ILE A 165 -4.42 -0.81 -23.67
CA ILE A 165 -4.62 -1.04 -22.25
C ILE A 165 -6.07 -1.49 -22.06
N ALA A 166 -6.27 -2.69 -21.51
CA ALA A 166 -7.58 -3.15 -21.10
C ALA A 166 -7.91 -2.58 -19.71
N VAL A 167 -9.04 -1.90 -19.59
CA VAL A 167 -9.54 -1.39 -18.31
C VAL A 167 -10.74 -2.24 -17.90
N HIS A 168 -10.62 -2.93 -16.77
CA HIS A 168 -11.73 -3.64 -16.13
C HIS A 168 -12.23 -2.78 -14.97
N VAL A 169 -13.44 -2.24 -15.13
CA VAL A 169 -14.11 -1.50 -14.05
C VAL A 169 -14.80 -2.52 -13.16
N THR A 170 -14.31 -2.67 -11.94
CA THR A 170 -14.94 -3.52 -10.92
C THR A 170 -16.16 -2.83 -10.34
N CYS A 171 -17.17 -3.62 -9.97
CA CYS A 171 -18.41 -3.14 -9.33
C CYS A 171 -18.17 -2.61 -7.90
#